data_254a37a55b3f980f87f1894765b5d91d
#
_entry.id   254a37a55b3f980f87f1894765b5d91d
#
_cell.length_a   1.000
_cell.length_b   1.000
_cell.length_c   1.000
_cell.angle_alpha   90.00
_cell.angle_beta   90.00
_cell.angle_gamma   90.00
#
_symmetry.space_group_name_H-M   'P 1'
#
loop_
_entity.id
_entity.type
_entity.pdbx_description
1 polymer ?
#
loop_
_entity_poly.entity_id
_entity_poly.type
_entity_poly.pdbx_seq_one_letter_code
_entity_poly.pdbx_strand_id
1 'polypeptide(L)'
;QDSEGVVVNGTFYVTTSFNRVISIDGRNGDIDWVYTRDLPADVFPVLCCDVVNRGVAPYGDKVYLSTLDAHIVALNNATGAVEFDVAVGDYTYAETMTIMPMALEGKLIMGTAGAEYGVRGWVTARSAEDGSEVWKTYTIPEGGIVDGQETWKGDSWKYGGGSAWVTGSYDHDLNLLYWPTGNPGPDFDRHVRCDDPTVHTNLYSNS
;
A
#
# COMPACT_ATOMS: atom_id res chain seq x y z
N GLN A 1 -8.36 -12.97 -7.64
CA GLN A 1 -8.61 -12.07 -6.49
C GLN A 1 -7.68 -12.49 -5.35
N ASP A 2 -6.86 -11.54 -4.86
CA ASP A 2 -5.81 -11.81 -3.86
C ASP A 2 -6.22 -11.30 -2.46
N SER A 3 -7.52 -11.29 -2.15
CA SER A 3 -8.02 -10.78 -0.87
C SER A 3 -7.88 -11.83 0.21
N GLU A 4 -7.25 -11.45 1.32
CA GLU A 4 -7.26 -12.22 2.56
C GLU A 4 -8.45 -11.77 3.41
N GLY A 5 -9.22 -12.75 3.90
CA GLY A 5 -10.29 -12.48 4.85
C GLY A 5 -9.73 -12.49 6.28
N VAL A 6 -10.21 -11.58 7.12
CA VAL A 6 -9.80 -11.50 8.53
C VAL A 6 -10.99 -11.66 9.47
N VAL A 7 -10.82 -12.43 10.55
CA VAL A 7 -11.84 -12.64 11.58
C VAL A 7 -11.41 -11.96 12.88
N VAL A 8 -12.26 -11.05 13.37
CA VAL A 8 -12.06 -10.37 14.65
C VAL A 8 -13.36 -10.33 15.43
N ASN A 9 -13.34 -10.78 16.68
CA ASN A 9 -14.49 -10.78 17.59
C ASN A 9 -15.76 -11.43 17.01
N GLY A 10 -15.59 -12.47 16.17
CA GLY A 10 -16.72 -13.19 15.57
C GLY A 10 -17.26 -12.56 14.28
N THR A 11 -16.72 -11.46 13.82
CA THR A 11 -17.03 -10.84 12.54
C THR A 11 -15.95 -11.17 11.50
N PHE A 12 -16.36 -11.59 10.32
CA PHE A 12 -15.48 -11.85 9.18
C PHE A 12 -15.54 -10.69 8.20
N TYR A 13 -14.40 -10.08 7.93
CA TYR A 13 -14.23 -9.02 6.95
C TYR A 13 -13.54 -9.56 5.71
N VAL A 14 -14.07 -9.24 4.54
CA VAL A 14 -13.48 -9.62 3.26
C VAL A 14 -13.58 -8.45 2.27
N THR A 15 -12.54 -8.27 1.47
CA THR A 15 -12.56 -7.31 0.36
C THR A 15 -12.80 -8.02 -0.96
N THR A 16 -13.39 -7.29 -1.88
CA THR A 16 -13.54 -7.72 -3.28
C THR A 16 -12.99 -6.65 -4.22
N SER A 17 -13.00 -6.92 -5.51
CA SER A 17 -12.65 -5.95 -6.55
C SER A 17 -13.35 -4.61 -6.35
N PHE A 18 -12.75 -3.53 -6.85
CA PHE A 18 -13.24 -2.15 -6.75
C PHE A 18 -13.30 -1.61 -5.32
N ASN A 19 -12.39 -2.06 -4.43
CA ASN A 19 -12.34 -1.62 -3.03
C ASN A 19 -13.67 -1.74 -2.29
N ARG A 20 -14.35 -2.87 -2.48
CA ARG A 20 -15.55 -3.20 -1.74
C ARG A 20 -15.19 -4.00 -0.49
N VAL A 21 -15.77 -3.65 0.66
CA VAL A 21 -15.62 -4.35 1.94
C VAL A 21 -16.96 -4.94 2.33
N ILE A 22 -16.95 -6.19 2.78
CA ILE A 22 -18.13 -6.90 3.28
C ILE A 22 -17.84 -7.37 4.71
N SER A 23 -18.70 -7.00 5.64
CA SER A 23 -18.72 -7.50 7.01
C SER A 23 -19.77 -8.59 7.15
N ILE A 24 -19.39 -9.72 7.73
CA ILE A 24 -20.21 -10.92 7.83
C ILE A 24 -20.19 -11.42 9.28
N ASP A 25 -21.34 -11.68 9.86
CA ASP A 25 -21.45 -12.37 11.14
C ASP A 25 -20.92 -13.80 11.00
N GLY A 26 -19.78 -14.08 11.63
CA GLY A 26 -19.12 -15.40 11.56
C GLY A 26 -19.90 -16.54 12.21
N ARG A 27 -20.99 -16.27 12.93
CA ARG A 27 -21.83 -17.28 13.59
C ARG A 27 -22.87 -17.88 12.65
N ASN A 28 -23.41 -17.08 11.74
CA ASN A 28 -24.53 -17.46 10.87
C ASN A 28 -24.33 -17.18 9.38
N GLY A 29 -23.32 -16.37 9.04
CA GLY A 29 -23.00 -15.99 7.65
C GLY A 29 -23.83 -14.83 7.10
N ASP A 30 -24.61 -14.16 7.95
CA ASP A 30 -25.38 -12.99 7.53
C ASP A 30 -24.45 -11.80 7.25
N ILE A 31 -24.78 -10.99 6.25
CA ILE A 31 -24.06 -9.76 5.94
C ILE A 31 -24.53 -8.66 6.90
N ASP A 32 -23.61 -8.14 7.71
CA ASP A 32 -23.89 -7.01 8.61
C ASP A 32 -23.98 -5.69 7.83
N TRP A 33 -22.96 -5.43 6.99
CA TRP A 33 -22.90 -4.26 6.13
C TRP A 33 -21.96 -4.47 4.94
N VAL A 34 -22.10 -3.58 3.95
CA VAL A 34 -21.25 -3.52 2.76
C VAL A 34 -20.85 -2.08 2.52
N TYR A 35 -19.56 -1.85 2.35
CA TYR A 35 -19.00 -0.59 1.84
C TYR A 35 -18.51 -0.79 0.41
N THR A 36 -18.69 0.20 -0.45
CA THR A 36 -18.10 0.21 -1.80
C THR A 36 -17.53 1.61 -2.07
N ARG A 37 -16.26 1.66 -2.45
CA ARG A 37 -15.63 2.91 -2.86
C ARG A 37 -16.14 3.36 -4.22
N ASP A 38 -16.46 4.63 -4.35
CA ASP A 38 -16.68 5.26 -5.65
C ASP A 38 -15.33 5.68 -6.23
N LEU A 39 -14.77 4.86 -7.12
CA LEU A 39 -13.46 5.09 -7.73
C LEU A 39 -13.58 6.05 -8.92
N PRO A 40 -12.69 7.06 -9.05
CA PRO A 40 -12.65 7.92 -10.22
C PRO A 40 -12.34 7.11 -11.48
N ALA A 41 -13.03 7.41 -12.59
CA ALA A 41 -12.91 6.63 -13.82
C ALA A 41 -11.49 6.68 -14.43
N ASP A 42 -10.72 7.71 -14.15
CA ASP A 42 -9.36 7.92 -14.63
C ASP A 42 -8.29 7.20 -13.78
N VAL A 43 -8.68 6.51 -12.71
CA VAL A 43 -7.74 5.65 -11.96
C VAL A 43 -7.40 4.38 -12.73
N PHE A 44 -8.33 3.82 -13.49
CA PHE A 44 -8.16 2.50 -14.12
C PHE A 44 -6.97 2.40 -15.09
N PRO A 45 -6.64 3.41 -15.91
CA PRO A 45 -5.48 3.37 -16.80
C PRO A 45 -4.13 3.30 -16.08
N VAL A 46 -4.06 3.65 -14.80
CA VAL A 46 -2.82 3.67 -14.00
C VAL A 46 -2.73 2.50 -13.01
N LEU A 47 -3.66 1.55 -13.07
CA LEU A 47 -3.58 0.31 -12.28
C LEU A 47 -2.74 -0.72 -13.01
N CYS A 48 -1.70 -1.25 -12.35
CA CYS A 48 -0.83 -2.28 -12.95
C CYS A 48 -1.57 -3.61 -13.17
N CYS A 49 -2.42 -3.98 -12.22
CA CYS A 49 -2.82 -5.36 -11.97
C CYS A 49 -4.34 -5.49 -11.78
N ASP A 50 -5.11 -4.68 -12.51
CA ASP A 50 -6.56 -4.62 -12.37
C ASP A 50 -7.01 -4.08 -10.98
N VAL A 51 -8.25 -4.28 -10.63
CA VAL A 51 -8.91 -3.72 -9.43
C VAL A 51 -8.66 -4.55 -8.16
N VAL A 52 -7.40 -4.90 -7.92
CA VAL A 52 -6.96 -5.75 -6.81
C VAL A 52 -7.06 -5.01 -5.47
N ASN A 53 -7.54 -5.71 -4.44
CA ASN A 53 -7.41 -5.30 -3.05
C ASN A 53 -7.08 -6.53 -2.19
N ARG A 54 -6.08 -6.41 -1.28
CA ARG A 54 -5.55 -7.53 -0.50
C ARG A 54 -6.15 -7.68 0.88
N GLY A 55 -7.05 -6.80 1.29
CA GLY A 55 -7.74 -6.93 2.56
C GLY A 55 -7.86 -5.63 3.35
N VAL A 56 -8.40 -5.76 4.53
CA VAL A 56 -8.62 -4.68 5.50
C VAL A 56 -7.94 -4.99 6.83
N ALA A 57 -7.62 -3.94 7.59
CA ALA A 57 -7.08 -4.05 8.94
C ALA A 57 -8.12 -3.62 9.97
N PRO A 58 -8.79 -4.55 10.67
CA PRO A 58 -9.59 -4.22 11.84
C PRO A 58 -8.68 -3.80 13.01
N TYR A 59 -8.97 -2.64 13.62
CA TYR A 59 -8.24 -2.17 14.79
C TYR A 59 -9.14 -1.22 15.62
N GLY A 60 -9.28 -1.51 16.92
CA GLY A 60 -10.20 -0.80 17.79
C GLY A 60 -11.66 -0.96 17.34
N ASP A 61 -12.34 0.14 17.15
CA ASP A 61 -13.73 0.25 16.69
C ASP A 61 -13.86 0.50 15.18
N LYS A 62 -12.75 0.40 14.43
CA LYS A 62 -12.69 0.70 13.00
C LYS A 62 -12.12 -0.44 12.16
N VAL A 63 -12.42 -0.38 10.88
CA VAL A 63 -11.84 -1.21 9.82
C VAL A 63 -11.19 -0.30 8.79
N TYR A 64 -9.91 -0.52 8.51
CA TYR A 64 -9.13 0.35 7.62
C TYR A 64 -8.88 -0.31 6.28
N LEU A 65 -9.06 0.47 5.22
CA LEU A 65 -8.94 0.06 3.83
C LEU A 65 -7.98 1.00 3.09
N SER A 66 -6.94 0.45 2.46
CA SER A 66 -6.17 1.16 1.43
C SER A 66 -6.90 1.05 0.09
N THR A 67 -6.98 2.14 -0.67
CA THR A 67 -7.76 2.17 -1.90
C THR A 67 -6.91 2.39 -3.16
N LEU A 68 -7.43 2.00 -4.30
CA LEU A 68 -6.76 2.08 -5.59
C LEU A 68 -6.44 3.52 -6.02
N ASP A 69 -7.24 4.47 -5.58
CA ASP A 69 -7.04 5.92 -5.77
C ASP A 69 -6.17 6.55 -4.66
N ALA A 70 -5.35 5.73 -4.00
CA ALA A 70 -4.35 6.14 -3.00
C ALA A 70 -4.91 6.83 -1.75
N HIS A 71 -6.06 6.40 -1.25
CA HIS A 71 -6.62 6.85 0.03
C HIS A 71 -6.51 5.79 1.11
N ILE A 72 -6.48 6.23 2.37
CA ILE A 72 -6.79 5.42 3.54
C ILE A 72 -8.18 5.79 4.03
N VAL A 73 -9.05 4.80 4.11
CA VAL A 73 -10.44 4.95 4.56
C VAL A 73 -10.61 4.19 5.88
N ALA A 74 -11.17 4.85 6.88
CA ALA A 74 -11.62 4.21 8.11
C ALA A 74 -13.14 4.04 8.09
N LEU A 75 -13.58 2.82 8.33
CA LEU A 75 -14.99 2.45 8.44
C LEU A 75 -15.31 2.09 9.89
N ASN A 76 -16.44 2.53 10.40
CA ASN A 76 -16.96 2.04 11.67
C ASN A 76 -17.23 0.54 11.59
N ASN A 77 -16.67 -0.26 12.50
CA ASN A 77 -16.75 -1.72 12.43
C ASN A 77 -18.16 -2.28 12.61
N ALA A 78 -19.04 -1.56 13.29
CA ALA A 78 -20.42 -2.00 13.54
C ALA A 78 -21.39 -1.62 12.41
N THR A 79 -21.11 -0.54 11.67
CA THR A 79 -22.08 0.04 10.74
C THR A 79 -21.57 0.15 9.28
N GLY A 80 -20.24 0.06 9.06
CA GLY A 80 -19.62 0.32 7.77
C GLY A 80 -19.63 1.80 7.35
N ALA A 81 -20.05 2.72 8.23
CA ALA A 81 -20.03 4.16 7.95
C ALA A 81 -18.59 4.68 7.87
N VAL A 82 -18.33 5.60 6.94
CA VAL A 82 -17.02 6.24 6.80
C VAL A 82 -16.79 7.19 7.98
N GLU A 83 -15.71 6.99 8.70
CA GLU A 83 -15.25 7.84 9.81
C GLU A 83 -14.27 8.91 9.31
N PHE A 84 -13.34 8.50 8.46
CA PHE A 84 -12.49 9.41 7.70
C PHE A 84 -12.09 8.80 6.34
N ASP A 85 -11.67 9.66 5.42
CA ASP A 85 -11.21 9.33 4.07
C ASP A 85 -10.11 10.34 3.70
N VAL A 86 -8.85 9.88 3.67
CA VAL A 86 -7.67 10.74 3.54
C VAL A 86 -6.77 10.27 2.40
N ALA A 87 -6.42 11.17 1.48
CA ALA A 87 -5.44 10.91 0.45
C ALA A 87 -4.04 10.72 1.06
N VAL A 88 -3.32 9.68 0.64
CA VAL A 88 -1.96 9.34 1.08
C VAL A 88 -0.94 9.43 -0.05
N GLY A 89 -1.39 9.33 -1.29
CA GLY A 89 -0.63 9.45 -2.52
C GLY A 89 -1.44 10.16 -3.59
N ASP A 90 -0.85 10.27 -4.77
CA ASP A 90 -1.50 10.87 -5.93
C ASP A 90 -1.58 9.83 -7.06
N TYR A 91 -2.77 9.26 -7.26
CA TYR A 91 -2.99 8.25 -8.29
C TYR A 91 -2.79 8.80 -9.71
N THR A 92 -2.88 10.12 -9.93
CA THR A 92 -2.61 10.73 -11.24
C THR A 92 -1.15 10.58 -11.66
N TYR A 93 -0.26 10.33 -10.69
CA TYR A 93 1.14 9.93 -10.87
C TYR A 93 1.34 8.41 -10.72
N ALA A 94 0.27 7.63 -10.81
CA ALA A 94 0.26 6.17 -10.63
C ALA A 94 0.65 5.70 -9.21
N GLU A 95 0.64 6.56 -8.21
CA GLU A 95 0.74 6.14 -6.81
C GLU A 95 -0.57 5.51 -6.38
N THR A 96 -0.69 4.20 -6.53
CA THR A 96 -1.90 3.42 -6.20
C THR A 96 -1.65 2.51 -5.01
N MET A 97 -2.69 2.02 -4.35
CA MET A 97 -2.53 1.10 -3.22
C MET A 97 -3.40 -0.14 -3.38
N THR A 98 -2.76 -1.31 -3.38
CA THR A 98 -3.41 -2.62 -3.45
C THR A 98 -3.23 -3.41 -2.16
N ILE A 99 -2.55 -2.84 -1.19
CA ILE A 99 -2.07 -3.45 0.04
C ILE A 99 -3.17 -3.54 1.11
N MET A 100 -3.11 -4.57 1.96
CA MET A 100 -3.77 -4.56 3.26
C MET A 100 -2.94 -3.70 4.22
N PRO A 101 -3.47 -2.63 4.83
CA PRO A 101 -2.72 -1.85 5.80
C PRO A 101 -2.38 -2.69 7.04
N MET A 102 -1.23 -2.42 7.66
CA MET A 102 -0.87 -3.01 8.96
C MET A 102 -1.26 -2.02 10.06
N ALA A 103 -2.15 -2.44 10.97
CA ALA A 103 -2.48 -1.63 12.15
C ALA A 103 -1.56 -2.01 13.31
N LEU A 104 -0.81 -1.03 13.83
CA LEU A 104 0.21 -1.22 14.87
C LEU A 104 0.28 0.01 15.79
N GLU A 105 0.02 -0.16 17.07
CA GLU A 105 0.20 0.87 18.12
C GLU A 105 -0.40 2.24 17.75
N GLY A 106 -1.64 2.25 17.30
CA GLY A 106 -2.34 3.48 16.90
C GLY A 106 -1.91 4.05 15.55
N LYS A 107 -1.14 3.30 14.78
CA LYS A 107 -0.69 3.66 13.44
C LYS A 107 -1.17 2.66 12.39
N LEU A 108 -1.32 3.15 11.18
CA LEU A 108 -1.62 2.37 9.98
C LEU A 108 -0.40 2.45 9.06
N ILE A 109 0.27 1.33 8.85
CA ILE A 109 1.47 1.27 8.01
C ILE A 109 1.08 0.67 6.67
N MET A 110 1.46 1.34 5.59
CA MET A 110 1.12 0.96 4.22
C MET A 110 2.16 1.48 3.22
N GLY A 111 2.13 0.94 2.01
CA GLY A 111 3.02 1.35 0.95
C GLY A 111 2.35 1.45 -0.41
N THR A 112 3.04 2.05 -1.37
CA THR A 112 2.52 2.28 -2.72
C THR A 112 2.85 1.15 -3.69
N ALA A 113 1.98 0.94 -4.67
CA ALA A 113 2.24 0.24 -5.92
C ALA A 113 2.73 1.24 -7.01
N GLY A 114 2.81 0.82 -8.28
CA GLY A 114 3.07 1.71 -9.43
C GLY A 114 4.50 1.68 -9.97
N ALA A 115 5.36 0.73 -9.58
CA ALA A 115 6.72 0.59 -10.12
C ALA A 115 6.73 0.47 -11.65
N GLU A 116 5.70 -0.10 -12.24
CA GLU A 116 5.49 -0.27 -13.68
C GLU A 116 5.46 1.08 -14.42
N TYR A 117 4.96 2.11 -13.74
CA TYR A 117 4.78 3.47 -14.28
C TYR A 117 5.89 4.44 -13.82
N GLY A 118 6.94 3.93 -13.16
CA GLY A 118 8.04 4.74 -12.69
C GLY A 118 7.72 5.54 -11.42
N VAL A 119 6.87 5.02 -10.55
CA VAL A 119 6.69 5.56 -9.20
C VAL A 119 7.91 5.22 -8.36
N ARG A 120 8.41 6.18 -7.58
CA ARG A 120 9.37 5.90 -6.52
C ARG A 120 8.65 5.34 -5.32
N GLY A 121 8.90 4.08 -5.00
CA GLY A 121 8.24 3.38 -3.89
C GLY A 121 8.40 4.09 -2.55
N TRP A 122 7.37 4.01 -1.73
CA TRP A 122 7.39 4.54 -0.37
C TRP A 122 6.58 3.67 0.60
N VAL A 123 6.94 3.77 1.87
CA VAL A 123 6.17 3.27 3.02
C VAL A 123 5.81 4.46 3.90
N THR A 124 4.60 4.51 4.42
CA THR A 124 4.12 5.56 5.31
C THR A 124 3.43 4.98 6.53
N ALA A 125 3.53 5.66 7.66
CA ALA A 125 2.66 5.46 8.81
C ALA A 125 1.70 6.63 8.94
N ARG A 126 0.42 6.31 9.12
CA ARG A 126 -0.67 7.25 9.35
C ARG A 126 -1.28 7.03 10.72
N SER A 127 -1.80 8.08 11.35
CA SER A 127 -2.58 7.95 12.58
C SER A 127 -3.85 7.13 12.35
N ALA A 128 -4.11 6.15 13.20
CA ALA A 128 -5.36 5.39 13.16
C ALA A 128 -6.58 6.20 13.64
N GLU A 129 -6.36 7.37 14.25
CA GLU A 129 -7.43 8.23 14.73
C GLU A 129 -8.05 9.05 13.60
N ASP A 130 -7.22 9.67 12.74
CA ASP A 130 -7.65 10.66 11.75
C ASP A 130 -6.97 10.53 10.37
N GLY A 131 -6.08 9.55 10.16
CA GLY A 131 -5.34 9.35 8.91
C GLY A 131 -4.20 10.34 8.66
N SER A 132 -3.89 11.25 9.60
CA SER A 132 -2.78 12.20 9.48
C SER A 132 -1.43 11.51 9.35
N GLU A 133 -0.49 12.13 8.63
CA GLU A 133 0.83 11.56 8.44
C GLU A 133 1.66 11.60 9.72
N VAL A 134 2.19 10.44 10.10
CA VAL A 134 3.18 10.31 11.19
C VAL A 134 4.60 10.33 10.61
N TRP A 135 4.84 9.54 9.57
CA TRP A 135 6.08 9.55 8.78
C TRP A 135 5.85 8.94 7.39
N LYS A 136 6.71 9.32 6.45
CA LYS A 136 6.82 8.71 5.12
C LYS A 136 8.31 8.51 4.81
N THR A 137 8.67 7.34 4.26
CA THR A 137 10.03 7.05 3.80
C THR A 137 9.99 6.42 2.41
N TYR A 138 10.98 6.76 1.58
CA TYR A 138 11.12 6.18 0.25
C TYR A 138 11.96 4.91 0.30
N THR A 139 11.58 3.91 -0.47
CA THR A 139 12.29 2.63 -0.56
C THR A 139 13.58 2.75 -1.38
N ILE A 140 13.59 3.63 -2.37
CA ILE A 140 14.77 3.91 -3.18
C ILE A 140 15.49 5.14 -2.61
N PRO A 141 16.82 5.11 -2.39
CA PRO A 141 17.55 6.19 -1.73
C PRO A 141 17.52 7.49 -2.55
N GLU A 142 17.52 8.61 -1.86
CA GLU A 142 17.65 9.93 -2.46
C GLU A 142 19.11 10.28 -2.66
N GLY A 143 19.42 10.91 -3.80
CA GLY A 143 20.75 11.28 -4.18
C GLY A 143 21.53 12.07 -3.12
N GLY A 144 22.70 11.58 -2.77
CA GLY A 144 23.65 12.25 -1.88
C GLY A 144 23.35 12.15 -0.38
N ILE A 145 22.28 11.46 0.05
CA ILE A 145 21.88 11.37 1.45
C ILE A 145 22.14 9.97 2.02
N VAL A 146 22.06 8.92 1.22
CA VAL A 146 22.21 7.51 1.65
C VAL A 146 23.07 6.75 0.65
N ASP A 147 23.84 5.79 1.12
CA ASP A 147 24.60 4.86 0.28
C ASP A 147 23.66 4.07 -0.65
N GLY A 148 24.08 3.86 -1.88
CA GLY A 148 23.36 3.03 -2.86
C GLY A 148 22.78 3.77 -4.06
N GLN A 149 22.82 5.10 -4.08
CA GLN A 149 22.39 5.87 -5.25
C GLN A 149 23.30 5.62 -6.46
N GLU A 150 24.57 5.37 -6.24
CA GLU A 150 25.56 5.01 -7.28
C GLU A 150 25.19 3.71 -8.00
N THR A 151 24.29 2.91 -7.43
CA THR A 151 23.74 1.70 -8.07
C THR A 151 22.63 2.01 -9.09
N TRP A 152 22.27 3.28 -9.26
CA TRP A 152 21.27 3.77 -10.19
C TRP A 152 21.92 4.65 -11.27
N LYS A 153 21.54 4.45 -12.52
CA LYS A 153 22.04 5.27 -13.65
C LYS A 153 21.51 6.69 -13.56
N GLY A 154 22.40 7.66 -13.33
CA GLY A 154 22.04 9.06 -13.25
C GLY A 154 20.88 9.34 -12.27
N ASP A 155 19.83 9.99 -12.75
CA ASP A 155 18.65 10.37 -11.98
C ASP A 155 17.53 9.32 -11.97
N SER A 156 17.77 8.09 -12.48
CA SER A 156 16.74 7.07 -12.62
C SER A 156 16.15 6.61 -11.26
N TRP A 157 16.86 6.80 -10.17
CA TRP A 157 16.35 6.57 -8.81
C TRP A 157 15.08 7.36 -8.48
N LYS A 158 14.84 8.52 -9.14
CA LYS A 158 13.62 9.33 -8.95
C LYS A 158 12.35 8.61 -9.41
N TYR A 159 12.50 7.62 -10.29
CA TYR A 159 11.45 6.82 -10.87
C TYR A 159 11.69 5.33 -10.59
N GLY A 160 12.47 5.06 -9.54
CA GLY A 160 13.19 3.79 -9.35
C GLY A 160 12.32 2.59 -9.00
N GLY A 161 11.02 2.71 -8.89
CA GLY A 161 10.18 1.58 -8.46
C GLY A 161 10.42 1.23 -6.99
N GLY A 162 10.73 -0.04 -6.70
CA GLY A 162 10.85 -0.53 -5.33
C GLY A 162 9.53 -0.39 -4.57
N SER A 163 8.41 -0.59 -5.25
CA SER A 163 7.07 -0.41 -4.69
C SER A 163 6.83 -1.34 -3.51
N ALA A 164 6.15 -0.84 -2.49
CA ALA A 164 5.87 -1.51 -1.21
C ALA A 164 4.43 -2.05 -1.19
N TRP A 165 4.06 -2.81 -2.21
CA TRP A 165 2.68 -3.23 -2.51
C TRP A 165 2.19 -4.45 -1.72
N VAL A 166 3.09 -5.12 -0.97
CA VAL A 166 2.79 -6.25 -0.10
C VAL A 166 2.98 -5.84 1.35
N THR A 167 2.10 -6.28 2.24
CA THR A 167 2.18 -6.00 3.67
C THR A 167 3.42 -6.63 4.28
N GLY A 168 4.15 -5.86 5.08
CA GLY A 168 5.33 -6.29 5.80
C GLY A 168 5.00 -7.10 7.06
N SER A 169 5.99 -7.31 7.88
CA SER A 169 5.87 -7.93 9.21
C SER A 169 6.54 -7.08 10.27
N TYR A 170 6.10 -7.21 11.52
CA TYR A 170 6.64 -6.47 12.65
C TYR A 170 7.11 -7.43 13.74
N ASP A 171 8.34 -7.21 14.19
CA ASP A 171 8.93 -7.90 15.34
C ASP A 171 8.73 -7.04 16.59
N HIS A 172 7.88 -7.50 17.50
CA HIS A 172 7.55 -6.79 18.74
C HIS A 172 8.71 -6.74 19.74
N ASP A 173 9.59 -7.75 19.74
CA ASP A 173 10.70 -7.83 20.69
C ASP A 173 11.84 -6.90 20.28
N LEU A 174 12.10 -6.79 18.99
CA LEU A 174 13.16 -5.96 18.43
C LEU A 174 12.66 -4.54 18.06
N ASN A 175 11.36 -4.30 18.06
CA ASN A 175 10.75 -3.07 17.55
C ASN A 175 11.19 -2.76 16.11
N LEU A 176 11.19 -3.79 15.26
CA LEU A 176 11.61 -3.69 13.86
C LEU A 176 10.46 -4.01 12.91
N LEU A 177 10.34 -3.17 11.89
CA LEU A 177 9.43 -3.36 10.78
C LEU A 177 10.20 -3.89 9.57
N TYR A 178 9.84 -5.08 9.08
CA TYR A 178 10.37 -5.68 7.86
C TYR A 178 9.39 -5.45 6.73
N TRP A 179 9.83 -4.75 5.69
CA TRP A 179 8.94 -4.40 4.58
C TRP A 179 9.53 -4.82 3.24
N PRO A 180 8.84 -5.68 2.47
CA PRO A 180 9.34 -6.12 1.18
C PRO A 180 9.22 -5.01 0.14
N THR A 181 10.21 -4.91 -0.74
CA THR A 181 10.20 -3.98 -1.87
C THR A 181 10.12 -4.73 -3.20
N GLY A 182 9.37 -4.18 -4.13
CA GLY A 182 9.19 -4.74 -5.46
C GLY A 182 10.33 -4.41 -6.42
N ASN A 183 10.11 -4.71 -7.68
CA ASN A 183 11.06 -4.55 -8.78
C ASN A 183 11.50 -3.09 -8.99
N PRO A 184 12.68 -2.89 -9.61
CA PRO A 184 13.11 -1.55 -10.01
C PRO A 184 12.25 -1.02 -11.16
N GLY A 185 11.95 0.28 -11.13
CA GLY A 185 11.16 0.98 -12.16
C GLY A 185 12.03 1.82 -13.12
N PRO A 186 11.53 2.17 -14.30
CA PRO A 186 10.36 1.57 -14.96
C PRO A 186 10.61 0.09 -15.29
N ASP A 187 9.60 -0.76 -15.08
CA ASP A 187 9.78 -2.22 -15.13
C ASP A 187 10.22 -2.72 -16.51
N PHE A 188 9.55 -2.25 -17.55
CA PHE A 188 9.73 -2.76 -18.93
C PHE A 188 10.89 -2.15 -19.70
N ASP A 189 11.55 -1.10 -19.19
CA ASP A 189 12.71 -0.47 -19.85
C ASP A 189 13.91 -0.33 -18.91
N ARG A 190 14.71 -1.37 -18.85
CA ARG A 190 15.92 -1.35 -18.03
C ARG A 190 16.99 -0.36 -18.53
N HIS A 191 16.99 0.05 -19.81
CA HIS A 191 18.01 0.97 -20.35
C HIS A 191 17.92 2.36 -19.73
N VAL A 192 16.76 2.72 -19.19
CA VAL A 192 16.59 3.98 -18.45
C VAL A 192 17.38 3.97 -17.14
N ARG A 193 17.48 2.82 -16.46
CA ARG A 193 18.05 2.68 -15.11
C ARG A 193 19.37 1.92 -15.04
N CYS A 194 19.81 1.30 -16.15
CA CYS A 194 20.98 0.43 -16.16
C CYS A 194 21.64 0.39 -17.53
N ASP A 195 22.93 0.81 -17.60
CA ASP A 195 23.82 0.55 -18.76
C ASP A 195 24.70 -0.66 -18.49
N ASP A 196 25.26 -0.78 -17.28
CA ASP A 196 26.13 -1.85 -16.83
C ASP A 196 25.53 -2.53 -15.61
N PRO A 197 25.08 -3.82 -15.72
CA PRO A 197 24.47 -4.53 -14.59
C PRO A 197 25.44 -4.89 -13.46
N THR A 198 26.75 -4.71 -13.66
CA THR A 198 27.75 -4.91 -12.60
C THR A 198 27.88 -3.67 -11.69
N VAL A 199 27.46 -2.52 -12.17
CA VAL A 199 27.47 -1.24 -11.44
C VAL A 199 26.07 -0.83 -11.04
N HIS A 200 25.13 -0.81 -11.99
CA HIS A 200 23.75 -0.39 -11.77
C HIS A 200 22.90 -1.56 -11.28
N THR A 201 23.11 -1.96 -10.03
CA THR A 201 22.42 -3.09 -9.38
C THR A 201 21.03 -2.74 -8.86
N ASN A 202 20.67 -1.45 -8.88
CA ASN A 202 19.38 -0.92 -8.41
C ASN A 202 19.05 -1.31 -6.97
N LEU A 203 19.97 -0.97 -6.05
CA LEU A 203 19.87 -1.33 -4.64
C LEU A 203 18.54 -0.90 -4.01
N TYR A 204 18.06 -1.70 -3.08
CA TYR A 204 16.79 -1.66 -2.35
C TYR A 204 15.54 -1.96 -3.19
N SER A 205 15.69 -2.39 -4.44
CA SER A 205 14.61 -3.05 -5.16
C SER A 205 14.72 -4.58 -5.03
N ASN A 206 13.59 -5.29 -5.10
CA ASN A 206 13.51 -6.75 -4.90
C ASN A 206 14.12 -7.23 -3.56
N SER A 207 13.85 -6.54 -2.48
CA SER A 207 14.39 -6.82 -1.14
C SER A 207 13.30 -7.23 -0.16
#